data_6e991fc47069d10998b49e12a2ad2519
#
_entry.id   6e991fc47069d10998b49e12a2ad2519
#
_cell.length_a   1.000
_cell.length_b   1.000
_cell.length_c   1.000
_cell.angle_alpha   90.00
_cell.angle_beta   90.00
_cell.angle_gamma   90.00
#
_symmetry.space_group_name_H-M   'P 1'
#
loop_
_entity.id
_entity.type
_entity.pdbx_description
1 polymer ?
#
loop_
_entity_poly.entity_id
_entity_poly.type
_entity_poly.pdbx_seq_one_letter_code
_entity_poly.pdbx_strand_id
1 'polypeptide(L)'
;HPITKMASRFIALTAVRPGVAQLLPWAEIDAIDDQDPLWIIPATRMKLTKERKELADFDHVVPLARQTMELLRCIRIMTGRSAFVFHSTNSTRRPISDSTVPKLYRDNGYRDQHVPHGWRSSFSTIMNERAMLAEMPGDRIVIDIMLAHQQDGVEPKYNRAAYMPRRKQLAQEWADMLLDGLPPAETLLTGRRL
;
A
#
# COMPACT_ATOMS: atom_id res chain seq x y z
N HIS A 1 -13.17 3.65 -13.48
CA HIS A 1 -13.60 4.63 -12.49
C HIS A 1 -12.39 5.20 -11.73
N PRO A 2 -12.33 6.50 -11.41
CA PRO A 2 -11.20 7.12 -10.70
C PRO A 2 -10.78 6.39 -9.41
N ILE A 3 -11.73 6.06 -8.53
CA ILE A 3 -11.44 5.35 -7.27
C ILE A 3 -10.72 4.01 -7.53
N THR A 4 -11.14 3.26 -8.56
CA THR A 4 -10.49 1.97 -8.88
C THR A 4 -9.06 2.15 -9.39
N LYS A 5 -8.81 3.16 -10.23
CA LYS A 5 -7.47 3.49 -10.73
C LYS A 5 -6.55 3.91 -9.59
N MET A 6 -7.05 4.75 -8.68
CA MET A 6 -6.29 5.19 -7.50
C MET A 6 -6.04 4.05 -6.52
N ALA A 7 -7.01 3.16 -6.29
CA ALA A 7 -6.80 1.95 -5.49
C ALA A 7 -5.70 1.06 -6.07
N SER A 8 -5.71 0.86 -7.40
CA SER A 8 -4.66 0.12 -8.09
C SER A 8 -3.28 0.75 -7.90
N ARG A 9 -3.14 2.07 -8.13
CA ARG A 9 -1.87 2.78 -7.93
C ARG A 9 -1.41 2.76 -6.47
N PHE A 10 -2.34 2.89 -5.52
CA PHE A 10 -2.03 2.81 -4.09
C PHE A 10 -1.48 1.43 -3.69
N ILE A 11 -2.12 0.34 -4.18
CA ILE A 11 -1.64 -1.03 -3.95
C ILE A 11 -0.22 -1.21 -4.52
N ALA A 12 0.03 -0.69 -5.73
CA ALA A 12 1.34 -0.76 -6.36
C ALA A 12 2.41 0.00 -5.54
N LEU A 13 2.11 1.23 -5.12
CA LEU A 13 3.03 2.09 -4.36
C LEU A 13 3.38 1.54 -2.97
N THR A 14 2.41 0.94 -2.28
CA THR A 14 2.60 0.48 -0.89
C THR A 14 3.04 -0.98 -0.80
N ALA A 15 2.85 -1.76 -1.85
CA ALA A 15 3.06 -3.21 -1.87
C ALA A 15 2.37 -3.95 -0.70
N VAL A 16 1.37 -3.34 -0.05
CA VAL A 16 0.56 -3.96 1.00
C VAL A 16 -0.37 -5.00 0.38
N ARG A 17 -0.81 -5.99 1.17
CA ARG A 17 -1.79 -6.99 0.70
C ARG A 17 -3.03 -6.30 0.12
N PRO A 18 -3.46 -6.62 -1.12
CA PRO A 18 -4.57 -5.92 -1.78
C PRO A 18 -5.84 -5.85 -0.95
N GLY A 19 -6.23 -6.94 -0.28
CA GLY A 19 -7.41 -6.97 0.58
C GLY A 19 -7.32 -6.03 1.79
N VAL A 20 -6.10 -5.76 2.29
CA VAL A 20 -5.90 -4.79 3.37
C VAL A 20 -6.00 -3.35 2.84
N ALA A 21 -5.37 -3.09 1.68
CA ALA A 21 -5.40 -1.77 1.06
C ALA A 21 -6.81 -1.37 0.59
N GLN A 22 -7.58 -2.31 0.04
CA GLN A 22 -8.97 -2.07 -0.40
C GLN A 22 -9.90 -1.65 0.75
N LEU A 23 -9.66 -2.17 1.94
CA LEU A 23 -10.42 -1.89 3.15
C LEU A 23 -9.89 -0.68 3.94
N LEU A 24 -9.00 0.14 3.37
CA LEU A 24 -8.40 1.28 4.04
C LEU A 24 -9.44 2.29 4.50
N PRO A 25 -9.64 2.50 5.82
CA PRO A 25 -10.47 3.56 6.33
C PRO A 25 -9.69 4.87 6.42
N TRP A 26 -10.34 6.01 6.25
CA TRP A 26 -9.72 7.31 6.44
C TRP A 26 -9.14 7.51 7.85
N ALA A 27 -9.77 6.92 8.85
CA ALA A 27 -9.30 7.00 10.25
C ALA A 27 -7.90 6.39 10.49
N GLU A 28 -7.37 5.59 9.57
CA GLU A 28 -6.00 5.07 9.65
C GLU A 28 -4.96 5.98 8.97
N ILE A 29 -5.41 7.07 8.32
CA ILE A 29 -4.56 8.04 7.60
C ILE A 29 -4.67 9.42 8.28
N ASP A 30 -4.49 9.47 9.58
CA ASP A 30 -4.66 10.71 10.35
C ASP A 30 -3.59 11.78 10.04
N ALA A 31 -2.44 11.36 9.54
CA ALA A 31 -1.27 12.21 9.33
C ALA A 31 -1.06 12.62 7.85
N ILE A 32 -2.17 12.87 7.12
CA ILE A 32 -2.07 13.20 5.68
C ILE A 32 -1.29 14.51 5.41
N ASP A 33 -1.19 15.36 6.41
CA ASP A 33 -0.52 16.65 6.35
C ASP A 33 0.80 16.70 7.16
N ASP A 34 1.21 15.58 7.76
CA ASP A 34 2.46 15.47 8.51
C ASP A 34 3.69 15.42 7.58
N GLN A 35 4.85 15.78 8.15
CA GLN A 35 6.14 15.68 7.45
C GLN A 35 6.59 14.21 7.29
N ASP A 36 6.09 13.30 8.15
CA ASP A 36 6.46 11.89 8.23
C ASP A 36 5.22 10.99 8.22
N PRO A 37 4.46 10.95 7.09
CA PRO A 37 3.18 10.27 7.05
C PRO A 37 3.34 8.75 7.15
N LEU A 38 2.61 8.15 8.09
CA LEU A 38 2.59 6.72 8.33
C LEU A 38 1.16 6.21 8.24
N TRP A 39 0.97 5.04 7.65
CA TRP A 39 -0.25 4.28 7.75
C TRP A 39 -0.07 3.16 8.78
N ILE A 40 -0.83 3.21 9.87
CA ILE A 40 -0.80 2.18 10.92
C ILE A 40 -1.98 1.24 10.69
N ILE A 41 -1.69 0.02 10.30
CA ILE A 41 -2.67 -1.03 10.06
C ILE A 41 -2.81 -1.85 11.34
N PRO A 42 -3.97 -1.85 12.01
CA PRO A 42 -4.19 -2.65 13.21
C PRO A 42 -3.96 -4.14 12.96
N ALA A 43 -3.39 -4.83 13.93
CA ALA A 43 -3.13 -6.28 13.88
C ALA A 43 -4.39 -7.09 13.56
N THR A 44 -5.57 -6.62 14.01
CA THR A 44 -6.87 -7.24 13.71
C THR A 44 -7.17 -7.36 12.22
N ARG A 45 -6.62 -6.46 11.40
CA ARG A 45 -6.79 -6.45 9.93
C ARG A 45 -5.71 -7.25 9.19
N MET A 46 -4.68 -7.68 9.90
CA MET A 46 -3.57 -8.44 9.32
C MET A 46 -3.86 -9.94 9.29
N LYS A 47 -3.17 -10.66 8.40
CA LYS A 47 -3.24 -12.14 8.35
C LYS A 47 -2.33 -12.70 9.44
N LEU A 48 -2.86 -12.78 10.67
CA LEU A 48 -2.18 -13.24 11.88
C LEU A 48 -3.01 -14.32 12.58
N THR A 49 -2.39 -15.03 13.54
CA THR A 49 -3.14 -15.90 14.47
C THR A 49 -4.05 -15.08 15.36
N LYS A 50 -5.03 -15.73 16.00
CA LYS A 50 -6.03 -15.02 16.83
C LYS A 50 -5.35 -14.27 17.98
N GLU A 51 -4.41 -14.89 18.64
CA GLU A 51 -3.68 -14.35 19.80
C GLU A 51 -2.88 -13.09 19.40
N ARG A 52 -2.22 -13.12 18.24
CA ARG A 52 -1.43 -11.98 17.74
C ARG A 52 -2.29 -10.80 17.28
N LYS A 53 -3.51 -11.06 16.85
CA LYS A 53 -4.46 -10.00 16.46
C LYS A 53 -4.92 -9.12 17.62
N GLU A 54 -4.86 -9.63 18.83
CA GLU A 54 -5.27 -8.92 20.05
C GLU A 54 -4.17 -8.00 20.59
N LEU A 55 -2.96 -8.09 20.04
CA LEU A 55 -1.79 -7.35 20.49
C LEU A 55 -1.41 -6.25 19.51
N ALA A 56 -1.45 -5.00 19.99
CA ALA A 56 -1.04 -3.84 19.20
C ALA A 56 0.44 -3.88 18.76
N ASP A 57 1.28 -4.66 19.42
CA ASP A 57 2.67 -4.88 19.01
C ASP A 57 2.81 -5.48 17.60
N PHE A 58 1.74 -6.11 17.09
CA PHE A 58 1.66 -6.67 15.74
C PHE A 58 1.01 -5.76 14.71
N ASP A 59 0.71 -4.50 15.06
CA ASP A 59 0.26 -3.54 14.06
C ASP A 59 1.35 -3.35 13.00
N HIS A 60 0.91 -3.25 11.75
CA HIS A 60 1.84 -3.06 10.66
C HIS A 60 1.92 -1.59 10.27
N VAL A 61 3.10 -1.01 10.38
CA VAL A 61 3.36 0.39 10.03
C VAL A 61 3.90 0.48 8.61
N VAL A 62 3.25 1.25 7.75
CA VAL A 62 3.62 1.47 6.35
C VAL A 62 4.05 2.93 6.17
N PRO A 63 5.33 3.21 5.88
CA PRO A 63 5.74 4.56 5.51
C PRO A 63 5.15 4.92 4.15
N LEU A 64 4.62 6.13 4.04
CA LEU A 64 3.97 6.62 2.84
C LEU A 64 4.93 7.54 2.07
N ALA A 65 5.31 7.13 0.87
CA ALA A 65 6.10 7.96 -0.03
C ALA A 65 5.33 9.20 -0.47
N ARG A 66 6.04 10.23 -0.93
CA ARG A 66 5.47 11.50 -1.41
C ARG A 66 4.34 11.28 -2.42
N GLN A 67 4.53 10.42 -3.41
CA GLN A 67 3.53 10.12 -4.44
C GLN A 67 2.29 9.41 -3.88
N THR A 68 2.46 8.62 -2.82
CA THR A 68 1.32 7.99 -2.13
C THR A 68 0.49 9.05 -1.40
N MET A 69 1.14 10.04 -0.80
CA MET A 69 0.47 11.17 -0.16
C MET A 69 -0.26 12.06 -1.15
N GLU A 70 0.37 12.36 -2.28
CA GLU A 70 -0.27 13.09 -3.39
C GLU A 70 -1.55 12.38 -3.85
N LEU A 71 -1.48 11.06 -4.05
CA LEU A 71 -2.65 10.24 -4.40
C LEU A 71 -3.75 10.32 -3.35
N LEU A 72 -3.41 10.20 -2.06
CA LEU A 72 -4.37 10.28 -0.97
C LEU A 72 -5.03 11.66 -0.88
N ARG A 73 -4.28 12.75 -1.07
CA ARG A 73 -4.84 14.11 -1.13
C ARG A 73 -5.81 14.27 -2.31
N CYS A 74 -5.43 13.76 -3.48
CA CYS A 74 -6.29 13.79 -4.67
C CYS A 74 -7.60 13.03 -4.46
N ILE A 75 -7.55 11.80 -3.94
CA ILE A 75 -8.76 11.00 -3.76
C ILE A 75 -9.64 11.53 -2.63
N ARG A 76 -9.09 12.22 -1.63
CA ARG A 76 -9.84 12.82 -0.52
C ARG A 76 -10.93 13.79 -1.01
N ILE A 77 -10.72 14.46 -2.13
CA ILE A 77 -11.72 15.33 -2.75
C ILE A 77 -13.01 14.56 -3.08
N MET A 78 -12.89 13.29 -3.49
CA MET A 78 -14.02 12.45 -3.87
C MET A 78 -14.59 11.62 -2.71
N THR A 79 -13.73 11.18 -1.80
CA THR A 79 -14.07 10.14 -0.82
C THR A 79 -13.92 10.59 0.64
N GLY A 80 -13.47 11.81 0.91
CA GLY A 80 -13.16 12.30 2.24
C GLY A 80 -14.37 12.36 3.21
N ARG A 81 -15.60 12.24 2.69
CA ARG A 81 -16.83 12.12 3.49
C ARG A 81 -17.28 10.66 3.69
N SER A 82 -16.57 9.70 3.09
CA SER A 82 -16.79 8.26 3.26
C SER A 82 -15.97 7.73 4.43
N ALA A 83 -16.37 6.60 5.00
CA ALA A 83 -15.54 5.89 5.98
C ALA A 83 -14.26 5.30 5.33
N PHE A 84 -14.30 5.00 4.03
CA PHE A 84 -13.24 4.32 3.30
C PHE A 84 -12.60 5.23 2.25
N VAL A 85 -11.26 5.14 2.13
CA VAL A 85 -10.49 5.81 1.07
C VAL A 85 -10.96 5.34 -0.32
N PHE A 86 -11.18 4.05 -0.46
CA PHE A 86 -11.64 3.42 -1.70
C PHE A 86 -13.02 2.83 -1.51
N HIS A 87 -14.05 3.69 -1.46
CA HIS A 87 -15.43 3.21 -1.33
C HIS A 87 -15.97 2.65 -2.66
N SER A 88 -16.99 1.80 -2.58
CA SER A 88 -17.70 1.27 -3.73
C SER A 88 -18.37 2.38 -4.54
N THR A 89 -18.41 2.23 -5.86
CA THR A 89 -19.15 3.14 -6.74
C THR A 89 -20.65 3.12 -6.50
N ASN A 90 -21.16 2.02 -5.92
CA ASN A 90 -22.58 1.83 -5.63
C ASN A 90 -22.98 2.23 -4.20
N SER A 91 -22.00 2.49 -3.32
CA SER A 91 -22.26 2.83 -1.91
C SER A 91 -21.03 3.47 -1.26
N THR A 92 -21.19 4.68 -0.77
CA THR A 92 -20.16 5.39 0.03
C THR A 92 -19.90 4.75 1.40
N ARG A 93 -20.78 3.84 1.83
CA ARG A 93 -20.69 3.14 3.12
C ARG A 93 -19.93 1.81 3.06
N ARG A 94 -19.56 1.34 1.87
CA ARG A 94 -18.86 0.07 1.66
C ARG A 94 -17.56 0.31 0.89
N PRO A 95 -16.49 -0.42 1.17
CA PRO A 95 -15.28 -0.38 0.35
C PRO A 95 -15.54 -0.99 -1.03
N ILE A 96 -14.60 -0.80 -1.96
CA ILE A 96 -14.56 -1.55 -3.21
C ILE A 96 -14.48 -3.06 -2.92
N SER A 97 -15.04 -3.88 -3.82
CA SER A 97 -14.94 -5.33 -3.71
C SER A 97 -13.52 -5.83 -4.06
N ASP A 98 -13.19 -7.02 -3.60
CA ASP A 98 -11.94 -7.73 -3.91
C ASP A 98 -11.74 -7.96 -5.41
N SER A 99 -12.81 -8.08 -6.17
CA SER A 99 -12.80 -8.25 -7.64
C SER A 99 -12.60 -6.94 -8.42
N THR A 100 -12.72 -5.77 -7.79
CA THR A 100 -12.73 -4.46 -8.48
C THR A 100 -11.39 -4.16 -9.19
N VAL A 101 -10.27 -4.28 -8.50
CA VAL A 101 -8.95 -4.02 -9.09
C VAL A 101 -8.52 -5.15 -10.03
N PRO A 102 -8.73 -6.45 -9.71
CA PRO A 102 -8.52 -7.52 -10.69
C PRO A 102 -9.31 -7.34 -11.98
N LYS A 103 -10.56 -6.87 -11.88
CA LYS A 103 -11.39 -6.56 -13.07
C LYS A 103 -10.75 -5.44 -13.91
N LEU A 104 -10.27 -4.35 -13.28
CA LEU A 104 -9.55 -3.28 -13.97
C LEU A 104 -8.40 -3.83 -14.81
N TYR A 105 -7.60 -4.75 -14.27
CA TYR A 105 -6.46 -5.33 -14.99
C TYR A 105 -6.91 -6.18 -16.17
N ARG A 106 -7.89 -7.07 -15.97
CA ARG A 106 -8.45 -7.89 -17.07
C ARG A 106 -9.02 -7.04 -18.20
N ASP A 107 -9.75 -5.99 -17.85
CA ASP A 107 -10.40 -5.11 -18.84
C ASP A 107 -9.39 -4.23 -19.61
N ASN A 108 -8.16 -4.10 -19.11
CA ASN A 108 -7.08 -3.37 -19.76
C ASN A 108 -5.99 -4.29 -20.37
N GLY A 109 -6.29 -5.55 -20.63
CA GLY A 109 -5.41 -6.46 -21.35
C GLY A 109 -4.42 -7.25 -20.51
N TYR A 110 -4.44 -7.12 -19.18
CA TYR A 110 -3.53 -7.81 -18.27
C TYR A 110 -4.09 -9.15 -17.75
N ARG A 111 -5.11 -9.72 -18.42
CA ARG A 111 -5.63 -11.04 -18.08
C ARG A 111 -4.50 -12.06 -18.15
N ASP A 112 -4.36 -12.88 -17.10
CA ASP A 112 -3.34 -13.94 -16.97
C ASP A 112 -1.87 -13.46 -16.99
N GLN A 113 -1.64 -12.14 -17.05
CA GLN A 113 -0.32 -11.52 -17.05
C GLN A 113 0.02 -10.89 -15.70
N HIS A 114 -0.95 -10.21 -15.07
CA HIS A 114 -0.73 -9.52 -13.81
C HIS A 114 -1.99 -9.52 -12.93
N VAL A 115 -1.76 -9.61 -11.62
CA VAL A 115 -2.79 -9.51 -10.58
C VAL A 115 -2.34 -8.51 -9.51
N PRO A 116 -3.28 -7.89 -8.76
CA PRO A 116 -2.90 -6.90 -7.74
C PRO A 116 -1.89 -7.42 -6.70
N HIS A 117 -1.92 -8.71 -6.38
CA HIS A 117 -0.96 -9.33 -5.48
C HIS A 117 0.46 -9.39 -6.05
N GLY A 118 0.59 -9.41 -7.37
CA GLY A 118 1.88 -9.44 -8.09
C GLY A 118 2.78 -8.25 -7.76
N TRP A 119 2.21 -7.08 -7.39
CA TRP A 119 3.01 -5.92 -6.95
C TRP A 119 3.90 -6.21 -5.76
N ARG A 120 3.50 -7.11 -4.88
CA ARG A 120 4.31 -7.53 -3.73
C ARG A 120 5.52 -8.36 -4.16
N SER A 121 5.31 -9.26 -5.13
CA SER A 121 6.40 -10.04 -5.72
C SER A 121 7.35 -9.14 -6.50
N SER A 122 6.83 -8.19 -7.30
CA SER A 122 7.65 -7.21 -8.01
C SER A 122 8.47 -6.36 -7.04
N PHE A 123 7.86 -5.81 -5.99
CA PHE A 123 8.56 -5.06 -4.94
C PHE A 123 9.69 -5.90 -4.32
N SER A 124 9.36 -7.12 -3.88
CA SER A 124 10.35 -8.02 -3.27
C SER A 124 11.52 -8.31 -4.20
N THR A 125 11.24 -8.72 -5.43
CA THR A 125 12.29 -9.10 -6.39
C THR A 125 13.17 -7.91 -6.75
N ILE A 126 12.57 -6.82 -7.19
CA ILE A 126 13.29 -5.64 -7.68
C ILE A 126 14.10 -4.98 -6.56
N MET A 127 13.51 -4.80 -5.37
CA MET A 127 14.21 -4.13 -4.27
C MET A 127 15.33 -5.00 -3.67
N ASN A 128 15.18 -6.33 -3.63
CA ASN A 128 16.28 -7.22 -3.23
C ASN A 128 17.41 -7.25 -4.27
N GLU A 129 17.10 -7.22 -5.56
CA GLU A 129 18.11 -7.11 -6.62
C GLU A 129 18.88 -5.79 -6.52
N ARG A 130 18.18 -4.67 -6.32
CA ARG A 130 18.82 -3.36 -6.10
C ARG A 130 19.70 -3.35 -4.85
N ALA A 131 19.23 -3.95 -3.75
CA ALA A 131 20.01 -4.06 -2.52
C ALA A 131 21.31 -4.87 -2.74
N MET A 132 21.22 -5.95 -3.51
CA MET A 132 22.39 -6.75 -3.88
C MET A 132 23.39 -5.94 -4.72
N LEU A 133 22.92 -5.23 -5.74
CA LEU A 133 23.77 -4.40 -6.61
C LEU A 133 24.38 -3.21 -5.86
N ALA A 134 23.70 -2.68 -4.84
CA ALA A 134 24.19 -1.59 -3.99
C ALA A 134 25.02 -2.07 -2.79
N GLU A 135 25.31 -3.37 -2.71
CA GLU A 135 26.05 -3.98 -1.57
C GLU A 135 25.42 -3.70 -0.19
N MET A 136 24.07 -3.67 -0.13
CA MET A 136 23.30 -3.43 1.08
C MET A 136 22.53 -4.70 1.55
N PRO A 137 23.22 -5.75 2.03
CA PRO A 137 22.57 -7.04 2.35
C PRO A 137 21.54 -6.94 3.49
N GLY A 138 21.64 -5.92 4.34
CA GLY A 138 20.68 -5.66 5.42
C GLY A 138 19.28 -5.26 4.92
N ASP A 139 19.14 -4.76 3.70
CA ASP A 139 17.87 -4.34 3.14
C ASP A 139 16.89 -5.50 2.96
N ARG A 140 17.36 -6.73 2.80
CA ARG A 140 16.49 -7.92 2.71
C ARG A 140 15.53 -8.02 3.92
N ILE A 141 16.07 -7.83 5.12
CA ILE A 141 15.25 -7.86 6.34
C ILE A 141 14.24 -6.72 6.34
N VAL A 142 14.67 -5.53 5.89
CA VAL A 142 13.80 -4.35 5.81
C VAL A 142 12.66 -4.55 4.82
N ILE A 143 12.95 -5.12 3.65
CA ILE A 143 11.97 -5.45 2.61
C ILE A 143 10.94 -6.47 3.12
N ASP A 144 11.39 -7.52 3.82
CA ASP A 144 10.49 -8.53 4.41
C ASP A 144 9.56 -7.89 5.47
N ILE A 145 10.08 -6.98 6.30
CA ILE A 145 9.27 -6.22 7.26
C ILE A 145 8.23 -5.37 6.53
N MET A 146 8.60 -4.66 5.46
CA MET A 146 7.67 -3.83 4.67
C MET A 146 6.56 -4.67 4.04
N LEU A 147 6.84 -5.91 3.68
CA LEU A 147 5.86 -6.86 3.18
C LEU A 147 5.04 -7.54 4.29
N ALA A 148 5.27 -7.25 5.55
CA ALA A 148 4.67 -7.95 6.68
C ALA A 148 4.85 -9.48 6.56
N HIS A 149 6.04 -9.92 6.13
CA HIS A 149 6.44 -11.32 6.22
C HIS A 149 6.82 -11.62 7.66
N GLN A 150 6.32 -12.72 8.20
CA GLN A 150 6.73 -13.18 9.52
C GLN A 150 8.16 -13.73 9.41
N GLN A 151 9.05 -13.18 10.23
CA GLN A 151 10.36 -13.78 10.42
C GLN A 151 10.30 -14.68 11.66
N ASP A 152 10.63 -15.93 11.49
CA ASP A 152 10.75 -16.88 12.60
C ASP A 152 11.89 -16.40 13.52
N GLY A 153 11.62 -16.29 14.82
CA GLY A 153 12.61 -15.94 15.84
C GLY A 153 12.83 -14.46 16.11
N VAL A 154 12.14 -13.54 15.43
CA VAL A 154 12.20 -12.09 15.75
C VAL A 154 11.03 -11.70 16.66
N GLU A 155 11.35 -11.15 17.85
CA GLU A 155 10.30 -10.68 18.75
C GLU A 155 9.50 -9.51 18.13
N PRO A 156 8.16 -9.56 18.23
CA PRO A 156 7.26 -8.58 17.61
C PRO A 156 7.46 -7.14 18.09
N LYS A 157 7.91 -6.97 19.33
CA LYS A 157 8.11 -5.66 19.97
C LYS A 157 9.06 -4.73 19.21
N TYR A 158 9.99 -5.29 18.44
CA TYR A 158 10.95 -4.50 17.66
C TYR A 158 10.44 -4.08 16.29
N ASN A 159 9.27 -4.53 15.88
CA ASN A 159 8.87 -4.44 14.46
C ASN A 159 8.25 -3.09 14.07
N ARG A 160 7.65 -2.33 15.00
CA ARG A 160 6.99 -1.04 14.68
C ARG A 160 7.97 0.04 14.25
N ALA A 161 9.00 0.26 15.05
CA ALA A 161 10.03 1.28 14.81
C ALA A 161 11.27 0.73 14.10
N ALA A 162 11.35 -0.62 13.94
CA ALA A 162 12.53 -1.27 13.40
C ALA A 162 12.82 -0.76 11.98
N TYR A 163 14.02 -0.25 11.82
CA TYR A 163 14.55 0.23 10.53
C TYR A 163 13.69 1.32 9.86
N MET A 164 12.88 2.08 10.58
CA MET A 164 11.95 3.06 10.01
C MET A 164 12.62 4.06 9.06
N PRO A 165 13.81 4.64 9.37
CA PRO A 165 14.49 5.51 8.41
C PRO A 165 14.76 4.81 7.07
N ARG A 166 15.25 3.54 7.10
CA ARG A 166 15.51 2.80 5.86
C ARG A 166 14.23 2.38 5.14
N ARG A 167 13.18 2.01 5.87
CA ARG A 167 11.85 1.70 5.28
C ARG A 167 11.28 2.91 4.55
N LYS A 168 11.42 4.13 5.07
CA LYS A 168 11.00 5.37 4.40
C LYS A 168 11.78 5.60 3.11
N GLN A 169 13.10 5.40 3.15
CA GLN A 169 13.95 5.51 1.96
C GLN A 169 13.54 4.50 0.88
N LEU A 170 13.38 3.22 1.24
CA LEU A 170 12.97 2.17 0.30
C LEU A 170 11.56 2.42 -0.27
N ALA A 171 10.62 2.92 0.53
CA ALA A 171 9.30 3.30 0.05
C ALA A 171 9.37 4.44 -0.96
N GLN A 172 10.24 5.44 -0.72
CA GLN A 172 10.42 6.55 -1.65
C GLN A 172 11.15 6.11 -2.92
N GLU A 173 12.23 5.32 -2.81
CA GLU A 173 12.95 4.76 -3.96
C GLU A 173 12.03 3.92 -4.86
N TRP A 174 11.17 3.10 -4.25
CA TRP A 174 10.17 2.31 -4.97
C TRP A 174 9.18 3.18 -5.70
N ALA A 175 8.63 4.20 -5.03
CA ALA A 175 7.64 5.10 -5.61
C ALA A 175 8.22 5.95 -6.75
N ASP A 176 9.45 6.43 -6.59
CA ASP A 176 10.15 7.21 -7.63
C ASP A 176 10.38 6.35 -8.89
N MET A 177 10.88 5.13 -8.72
CA MET A 177 11.10 4.21 -9.83
C MET A 177 9.78 3.79 -10.52
N LEU A 178 8.75 3.48 -9.73
CA LEU A 178 7.47 2.97 -10.25
C LEU A 178 6.72 4.03 -11.07
N LEU A 179 6.84 5.30 -10.69
CA LEU A 179 6.11 6.39 -11.33
C LEU A 179 6.98 7.28 -12.21
N ASP A 180 8.23 6.89 -12.48
CA ASP A 180 9.10 7.62 -13.39
C ASP A 180 8.45 7.77 -14.78
N GLY A 181 8.39 8.99 -15.27
CA GLY A 181 7.73 9.34 -16.54
C GLY A 181 6.20 9.17 -16.58
N LEU A 182 5.55 8.73 -15.49
CA LEU A 182 4.10 8.61 -15.44
C LEU A 182 3.42 9.92 -15.01
N PRO A 183 2.19 10.17 -15.53
CA PRO A 183 1.46 11.37 -15.17
C PRO A 183 1.07 11.38 -13.68
N PRO A 184 0.92 12.59 -13.08
CA PRO A 184 0.61 12.76 -11.67
C PRO A 184 -0.78 12.20 -11.30
N ALA A 185 -1.03 12.06 -9.99
CA ALA A 185 -2.23 11.40 -9.47
C ALA A 185 -3.54 12.09 -9.90
N GLU A 186 -3.54 13.42 -10.08
CA GLU A 186 -4.71 14.20 -10.51
C GLU A 186 -5.26 13.73 -11.85
N THR A 187 -4.43 13.24 -12.75
CA THR A 187 -4.87 12.71 -14.06
C THR A 187 -5.77 11.48 -13.94
N LEU A 188 -5.70 10.77 -12.81
CA LEU A 188 -6.56 9.63 -12.54
C LEU A 188 -7.99 10.03 -12.13
N LEU A 189 -8.20 11.29 -11.71
CA LEU A 189 -9.53 11.83 -11.39
C LEU A 189 -10.38 12.01 -12.64
N THR A 190 -9.76 12.19 -13.80
CA THR A 190 -10.42 12.34 -15.09
C THR A 190 -10.57 10.98 -15.77
N GLY A 191 -11.73 10.71 -16.36
CA GLY A 191 -12.00 9.49 -17.09
C GLY A 191 -13.46 9.09 -17.00
N ARG A 192 -13.94 8.24 -17.93
CA ARG A 192 -15.33 7.79 -17.98
C ARG A 192 -15.76 7.26 -16.60
N ARG A 193 -16.74 7.94 -16.01
CA ARG A 193 -17.56 7.38 -14.94
C ARG A 193 -18.49 6.39 -15.62
N LEU A 194 -18.08 5.12 -15.71
CA LEU A 194 -18.96 4.04 -16.16
C LEU A 194 -19.86 3.66 -15.01
#